data_f86cc08337a1a3ec5e16ecd5b4245775
#
_entry.id   f86cc08337a1a3ec5e16ecd5b4245775
#
_cell.length_a   1.000
_cell.length_b   1.000
_cell.length_c   1.000
_cell.angle_alpha   90.00
_cell.angle_beta   90.00
_cell.angle_gamma   90.00
#
_symmetry.space_group_name_H-M   'P 1'
#
loop_
_entity.id
_entity.type
_entity.pdbx_description
1 polymer ?
#
loop_
_entity_poly.entity_id
_entity_poly.type
_entity_poly.pdbx_seq_one_letter_code
_entity_poly.pdbx_strand_id
1 'polypeptide(L)'
;MNLTMKSILALACFAAIHTSTIAQTNPNNYIDNKAQAMVRVIRANQSLYAEDPELFKDKINTIFEPMVDFRRVGASVMGKKYYLLATKEQRTKFISVFKTSLLDTYSSTLAQWGDQTIETNFPAKTTFSKTEDVNQNLITSNNIYPITYKVRNDGENNWLIINIIVNGVNLGLTFRNQFQALASQHNENLDEIISHWKSDANF
;
A
#
# COMPACT_ATOMS: atom_id res chain seq x y z
N MET A 1 -70.02 -18.02 -42.14
CA MET A 1 -69.51 -18.70 -40.90
C MET A 1 -68.01 -18.49 -40.92
N ASN A 2 -67.58 -17.34 -40.36
CA ASN A 2 -66.22 -16.83 -40.47
C ASN A 2 -65.52 -16.92 -39.14
N LEU A 3 -64.46 -17.71 -39.11
CA LEU A 3 -63.57 -17.85 -37.95
C LEU A 3 -62.40 -16.86 -38.12
N THR A 4 -62.39 -15.84 -37.29
CA THR A 4 -61.30 -14.86 -37.26
C THR A 4 -60.19 -15.35 -36.34
N MET A 5 -59.05 -15.61 -36.93
CA MET A 5 -57.82 -16.00 -36.24
C MET A 5 -57.12 -14.73 -35.71
N LYS A 6 -57.10 -14.56 -34.40
CA LYS A 6 -56.39 -13.47 -33.77
C LYS A 6 -54.92 -13.87 -33.56
N SER A 7 -54.03 -13.24 -34.31
CA SER A 7 -52.56 -13.36 -34.16
C SER A 7 -52.12 -12.61 -32.93
N ILE A 8 -51.61 -13.31 -31.90
CA ILE A 8 -50.95 -12.72 -30.72
C ILE A 8 -49.47 -12.54 -31.07
N LEU A 9 -49.10 -11.28 -31.30
CA LEU A 9 -47.67 -10.90 -31.48
C LEU A 9 -47.04 -10.75 -30.09
N ALA A 10 -46.28 -11.76 -29.66
CA ALA A 10 -45.51 -11.69 -28.45
C ALA A 10 -44.23 -10.88 -28.68
N LEU A 11 -44.22 -9.62 -28.24
CA LEU A 11 -43.02 -8.75 -28.25
C LEU A 11 -42.07 -9.17 -27.12
N ALA A 12 -41.08 -9.98 -27.42
CA ALA A 12 -40.02 -10.34 -26.48
C ALA A 12 -39.07 -9.13 -26.34
N CYS A 13 -39.25 -8.33 -25.28
CA CYS A 13 -38.28 -7.32 -24.89
C CYS A 13 -37.01 -8.02 -24.35
N PHE A 14 -36.01 -8.16 -25.20
CA PHE A 14 -34.65 -8.55 -24.79
C PHE A 14 -34.02 -7.33 -24.07
N ALA A 15 -34.12 -7.26 -22.74
CA ALA A 15 -33.36 -6.31 -21.96
C ALA A 15 -31.89 -6.71 -22.02
N ALA A 16 -31.12 -6.08 -22.90
CA ALA A 16 -29.66 -6.19 -22.93
C ALA A 16 -29.11 -5.60 -21.61
N ILE A 17 -28.78 -6.48 -20.69
CA ILE A 17 -28.04 -6.09 -19.47
C ILE A 17 -26.65 -5.69 -19.94
N HIS A 18 -26.42 -4.39 -20.12
CA HIS A 18 -25.09 -3.84 -20.34
C HIS A 18 -24.36 -3.93 -19.00
N THR A 19 -23.64 -5.01 -18.77
CA THR A 19 -22.64 -5.06 -17.70
C THR A 19 -21.53 -4.10 -18.09
N SER A 20 -21.56 -2.88 -17.54
CA SER A 20 -20.44 -1.96 -17.62
C SER A 20 -19.25 -2.62 -16.93
N THR A 21 -18.36 -3.23 -17.70
CA THR A 21 -17.05 -3.62 -17.20
C THR A 21 -16.32 -2.33 -16.83
N ILE A 22 -16.25 -2.03 -15.53
CA ILE A 22 -15.40 -0.95 -15.05
C ILE A 22 -13.97 -1.35 -15.44
N ALA A 23 -13.38 -0.60 -16.36
CA ALA A 23 -12.01 -0.84 -16.79
C ALA A 23 -11.10 -0.75 -15.56
N GLN A 24 -10.30 -1.80 -15.33
CA GLN A 24 -9.36 -1.84 -14.23
C GLN A 24 -8.35 -0.69 -14.39
N THR A 25 -8.16 0.10 -13.32
CA THR A 25 -7.17 1.18 -13.32
C THR A 25 -5.76 0.62 -13.53
N ASN A 26 -4.94 1.34 -14.30
CA ASN A 26 -3.54 0.99 -14.48
C ASN A 26 -2.78 1.17 -13.16
N PRO A 27 -2.14 0.12 -12.59
CA PRO A 27 -1.42 0.21 -11.32
C PRO A 27 -0.25 1.20 -11.35
N ASN A 28 0.42 1.35 -12.51
CA ASN A 28 1.55 2.28 -12.64
C ASN A 28 1.06 3.73 -12.53
N ASN A 29 -0.03 4.08 -13.21
CA ASN A 29 -0.64 5.41 -13.10
C ASN A 29 -1.17 5.65 -11.68
N TYR A 30 -1.77 4.65 -11.05
CA TYR A 30 -2.30 4.77 -9.70
C TYR A 30 -1.20 5.06 -8.68
N ILE A 31 -0.12 4.27 -8.70
CA ILE A 31 1.02 4.44 -7.77
C ILE A 31 1.78 5.73 -8.09
N ASP A 32 1.98 6.07 -9.38
CA ASP A 32 2.61 7.34 -9.75
C ASP A 32 1.85 8.54 -9.17
N ASN A 33 0.55 8.60 -9.37
CA ASN A 33 -0.29 9.69 -8.85
C ASN A 33 -0.16 9.83 -7.32
N LYS A 34 -0.11 8.71 -6.60
CA LYS A 34 0.05 8.69 -5.14
C LYS A 34 1.46 9.13 -4.73
N ALA A 35 2.50 8.64 -5.40
CA ALA A 35 3.89 9.02 -5.15
C ALA A 35 4.11 10.52 -5.40
N GLN A 36 3.61 11.06 -6.52
CA GLN A 36 3.70 12.49 -6.82
C GLN A 36 2.90 13.33 -5.81
N ALA A 37 1.74 12.84 -5.35
CA ALA A 37 0.98 13.50 -4.28
C ALA A 37 1.76 13.53 -2.97
N MET A 38 2.44 12.43 -2.61
CA MET A 38 3.31 12.35 -1.43
C MET A 38 4.44 13.37 -1.52
N VAL A 39 5.16 13.45 -2.65
CA VAL A 39 6.24 14.42 -2.86
C VAL A 39 5.73 15.85 -2.71
N ARG A 40 4.54 16.17 -3.27
CA ARG A 40 3.94 17.50 -3.09
C ARG A 40 3.64 17.81 -1.62
N VAL A 41 3.07 16.86 -0.87
CA VAL A 41 2.77 17.04 0.56
C VAL A 41 4.05 17.23 1.36
N ILE A 42 5.08 16.43 1.10
CA ILE A 42 6.39 16.56 1.75
C ILE A 42 6.94 17.97 1.52
N ARG A 43 7.07 18.40 0.25
CA ARG A 43 7.66 19.70 -0.11
C ARG A 43 6.88 20.88 0.47
N ALA A 44 5.55 20.80 0.49
CA ALA A 44 4.70 21.85 1.03
C ALA A 44 4.74 21.99 2.57
N ASN A 45 5.26 20.98 3.27
CA ASN A 45 5.20 20.91 4.72
C ASN A 45 6.58 20.70 5.39
N GLN A 46 7.70 20.86 4.65
CA GLN A 46 9.04 20.61 5.19
C GLN A 46 9.36 21.44 6.44
N SER A 47 9.04 22.73 6.43
CA SER A 47 9.27 23.61 7.58
C SER A 47 8.48 23.18 8.80
N LEU A 48 7.32 22.58 8.60
CA LEU A 48 6.45 22.10 9.67
C LEU A 48 7.14 21.03 10.54
N TYR A 49 8.05 20.23 9.96
CA TYR A 49 8.75 19.20 10.72
C TYR A 49 9.58 19.76 11.90
N ALA A 50 10.15 20.96 11.73
CA ALA A 50 10.90 21.63 12.79
C ALA A 50 9.99 22.26 13.86
N GLU A 51 8.80 22.69 13.49
CA GLU A 51 7.85 23.40 14.36
C GLU A 51 6.91 22.42 15.08
N ASP A 52 6.35 21.46 14.35
CA ASP A 52 5.41 20.45 14.83
C ASP A 52 5.59 19.13 14.05
N PRO A 53 6.54 18.26 14.51
CA PRO A 53 6.80 16.98 13.87
C PRO A 53 5.58 16.06 13.80
N GLU A 54 4.67 16.13 14.78
CA GLU A 54 3.46 15.30 14.78
C GLU A 54 2.50 15.73 13.68
N LEU A 55 2.28 17.04 13.53
CA LEU A 55 1.44 17.56 12.46
C LEU A 55 2.05 17.26 11.06
N PHE A 56 3.38 17.29 10.92
CA PHE A 56 4.05 16.84 9.70
C PHE A 56 3.75 15.36 9.40
N LYS A 57 3.88 14.48 10.41
CA LYS A 57 3.56 13.05 10.27
C LYS A 57 2.10 12.83 9.90
N ASP A 58 1.18 13.59 10.47
CA ASP A 58 -0.23 13.52 10.12
C ASP A 58 -0.49 13.89 8.65
N LYS A 59 0.17 14.95 8.13
CA LYS A 59 0.09 15.31 6.72
C LYS A 59 0.59 14.19 5.80
N ILE A 60 1.72 13.58 6.12
CA ILE A 60 2.25 12.43 5.40
C ILE A 60 1.27 11.25 5.46
N ASN A 61 0.72 10.97 6.64
CA ASN A 61 -0.18 9.84 6.87
C ASN A 61 -1.47 9.93 6.03
N THR A 62 -1.97 11.12 5.73
CA THR A 62 -3.16 11.30 4.87
C THR A 62 -3.01 10.68 3.47
N ILE A 63 -1.77 10.62 2.96
CA ILE A 63 -1.46 9.99 1.67
C ILE A 63 -0.99 8.55 1.88
N PHE A 64 -0.16 8.32 2.91
CA PHE A 64 0.49 7.04 3.15
C PHE A 64 -0.50 5.93 3.55
N GLU A 65 -1.38 6.21 4.50
CA GLU A 65 -2.30 5.21 5.03
C GLU A 65 -3.21 4.57 3.96
N PRO A 66 -3.86 5.35 3.07
CA PRO A 66 -4.71 4.77 2.03
C PRO A 66 -3.93 4.09 0.89
N MET A 67 -2.60 4.23 0.82
CA MET A 67 -1.77 3.56 -0.18
C MET A 67 -1.41 2.12 0.20
N VAL A 68 -1.47 1.76 1.49
CA VAL A 68 -0.89 0.51 2.00
C VAL A 68 -1.98 -0.40 2.58
N ASP A 69 -1.99 -1.67 2.18
CA ASP A 69 -2.78 -2.70 2.86
C ASP A 69 -2.08 -3.11 4.18
N PHE A 70 -2.16 -2.24 5.19
CA PHE A 70 -1.53 -2.47 6.50
C PHE A 70 -1.96 -3.78 7.16
N ARG A 71 -3.18 -4.24 6.88
CA ARG A 71 -3.66 -5.51 7.40
C ARG A 71 -2.86 -6.69 6.81
N ARG A 72 -2.60 -6.67 5.49
CA ARG A 72 -1.82 -7.71 4.82
C ARG A 72 -0.34 -7.60 5.14
N VAL A 73 0.19 -6.39 5.13
CA VAL A 73 1.60 -6.15 5.48
C VAL A 73 1.85 -6.60 6.91
N GLY A 74 1.03 -6.19 7.88
CA GLY A 74 1.15 -6.62 9.27
C GLY A 74 1.05 -8.14 9.43
N ALA A 75 0.11 -8.79 8.75
CA ALA A 75 0.02 -10.26 8.76
C ALA A 75 1.27 -10.93 8.18
N SER A 76 1.87 -10.35 7.13
CA SER A 76 3.11 -10.85 6.52
C SER A 76 4.30 -10.67 7.45
N VAL A 77 4.40 -9.54 8.14
CA VAL A 77 5.46 -9.22 9.11
C VAL A 77 5.39 -10.16 10.32
N MET A 78 4.22 -10.33 10.93
CA MET A 78 4.03 -11.29 12.01
C MET A 78 4.37 -12.73 11.57
N GLY A 79 4.10 -13.05 10.31
CA GLY A 79 4.19 -14.41 9.78
C GLY A 79 3.06 -15.33 10.25
N LYS A 80 2.89 -16.46 9.56
CA LYS A 80 1.75 -17.36 9.79
C LYS A 80 1.62 -17.82 11.25
N LYS A 81 2.75 -18.19 11.90
CA LYS A 81 2.75 -18.68 13.29
C LYS A 81 2.12 -17.66 14.22
N TYR A 82 2.70 -16.47 14.30
CA TYR A 82 2.27 -15.46 15.28
C TYR A 82 0.95 -14.81 14.91
N TYR A 83 0.67 -14.65 13.61
CA TYR A 83 -0.63 -14.13 13.17
C TYR A 83 -1.79 -15.04 13.59
N LEU A 84 -1.61 -16.37 13.55
CA LEU A 84 -2.64 -17.32 13.98
C LEU A 84 -2.78 -17.39 15.50
N LEU A 85 -1.67 -17.26 16.25
CA LEU A 85 -1.67 -17.22 17.71
C LEU A 85 -2.26 -15.94 18.29
N ALA A 86 -2.08 -14.81 17.60
CA ALA A 86 -2.51 -13.50 18.06
C ALA A 86 -4.04 -13.40 18.14
N THR A 87 -4.54 -12.70 19.16
CA THR A 87 -5.95 -12.29 19.24
C THR A 87 -6.24 -11.21 18.19
N LYS A 88 -7.52 -10.90 17.99
CA LYS A 88 -7.93 -9.81 17.09
C LYS A 88 -7.37 -8.46 17.57
N GLU A 89 -7.40 -8.25 18.88
CA GLU A 89 -6.91 -7.05 19.56
C GLU A 89 -5.40 -6.87 19.37
N GLN A 90 -4.62 -7.95 19.56
CA GLN A 90 -3.18 -7.97 19.34
C GLN A 90 -2.81 -7.67 17.88
N ARG A 91 -3.53 -8.27 16.91
CA ARG A 91 -3.32 -7.96 15.48
C ARG A 91 -3.60 -6.48 15.19
N THR A 92 -4.71 -5.95 15.70
CA THR A 92 -5.07 -4.52 15.51
C THR A 92 -4.03 -3.61 16.15
N LYS A 93 -3.60 -3.92 17.38
CA LYS A 93 -2.57 -3.17 18.10
C LYS A 93 -1.24 -3.20 17.33
N PHE A 94 -0.81 -4.37 16.84
CA PHE A 94 0.41 -4.48 16.04
C PHE A 94 0.34 -3.63 14.78
N ILE A 95 -0.75 -3.67 14.02
CA ILE A 95 -0.93 -2.85 12.81
C ILE A 95 -0.80 -1.35 13.13
N SER A 96 -1.40 -0.90 14.24
CA SER A 96 -1.31 0.50 14.68
C SER A 96 0.13 0.88 15.03
N VAL A 97 0.80 0.07 15.88
CA VAL A 97 2.19 0.29 16.29
C VAL A 97 3.13 0.24 15.08
N PHE A 98 2.94 -0.70 14.18
CA PHE A 98 3.73 -0.83 12.95
C PHE A 98 3.62 0.42 12.07
N LYS A 99 2.39 0.91 11.84
CA LYS A 99 2.15 2.14 11.06
C LYS A 99 2.83 3.36 11.71
N THR A 100 2.59 3.57 12.99
CA THR A 100 3.17 4.70 13.73
C THR A 100 4.69 4.64 13.70
N SER A 101 5.29 3.47 13.95
CA SER A 101 6.74 3.34 13.94
C SER A 101 7.40 3.59 12.59
N LEU A 102 6.70 3.29 11.47
CA LEU A 102 7.18 3.68 10.14
C LEU A 102 7.25 5.20 9.99
N LEU A 103 6.20 5.91 10.40
CA LEU A 103 6.17 7.37 10.34
C LEU A 103 7.23 7.98 11.25
N ASP A 104 7.40 7.46 12.47
CA ASP A 104 8.42 7.93 13.42
C ASP A 104 9.84 7.74 12.88
N THR A 105 10.11 6.58 12.29
CA THR A 105 11.44 6.25 11.78
C THR A 105 11.81 7.07 10.55
N TYR A 106 10.87 7.27 9.62
CA TYR A 106 11.20 7.85 8.31
C TYR A 106 10.80 9.32 8.14
N SER A 107 10.03 9.91 9.05
CA SER A 107 9.57 11.30 8.91
C SER A 107 10.73 12.31 8.82
N SER A 108 11.80 12.12 9.57
CA SER A 108 12.98 12.98 9.50
C SER A 108 13.66 12.94 8.14
N THR A 109 13.78 11.75 7.53
CA THR A 109 14.33 11.58 6.20
C THR A 109 13.42 12.20 5.14
N LEU A 110 12.09 12.05 5.27
CA LEU A 110 11.13 12.67 4.38
C LEU A 110 11.15 14.20 4.49
N ALA A 111 11.34 14.75 5.68
CA ALA A 111 11.46 16.20 5.88
C ALA A 111 12.71 16.81 5.22
N GLN A 112 13.74 15.98 4.97
CA GLN A 112 14.96 16.38 4.25
C GLN A 112 14.84 16.24 2.72
N TRP A 113 13.64 16.04 2.18
CA TRP A 113 13.41 15.93 0.75
C TRP A 113 13.84 17.23 0.04
N GLY A 114 14.79 17.12 -0.87
CA GLY A 114 15.34 18.25 -1.64
C GLY A 114 14.99 18.14 -3.13
N ASP A 115 16.02 18.00 -3.95
CA ASP A 115 15.90 17.93 -5.42
C ASP A 115 15.54 16.53 -5.93
N GLN A 116 15.33 15.57 -5.03
CA GLN A 116 14.98 14.22 -5.42
C GLN A 116 13.68 14.19 -6.21
N THR A 117 13.65 13.32 -7.23
CA THR A 117 12.47 13.05 -8.04
C THR A 117 12.12 11.58 -8.04
N ILE A 118 10.85 11.29 -8.31
CA ILE A 118 10.38 9.91 -8.51
C ILE A 118 9.93 9.79 -9.95
N GLU A 119 10.48 8.82 -10.66
CA GLU A 119 10.11 8.48 -12.02
C GLU A 119 9.52 7.08 -12.09
N THR A 120 8.33 6.96 -12.67
CA THR A 120 7.63 5.69 -12.81
C THR A 120 7.94 5.06 -14.17
N ASN A 121 8.23 3.77 -14.18
CA ASN A 121 8.31 3.01 -15.42
C ASN A 121 6.88 2.62 -15.87
N PHE A 122 6.51 3.00 -17.08
CA PHE A 122 5.21 2.71 -17.67
C PHE A 122 5.35 1.64 -18.76
N PRO A 123 5.24 0.34 -18.42
CA PRO A 123 5.27 -0.72 -19.42
C PRO A 123 4.03 -0.65 -20.34
N ALA A 124 4.21 -1.04 -21.59
CA ALA A 124 3.12 -1.13 -22.58
C ALA A 124 2.19 -2.34 -22.28
N LYS A 125 1.54 -2.31 -21.11
CA LYS A 125 0.64 -3.37 -20.62
C LYS A 125 -0.75 -2.80 -20.41
N THR A 126 -1.78 -3.46 -20.95
CA THR A 126 -3.18 -3.01 -20.89
C THR A 126 -4.08 -3.90 -20.04
N THR A 127 -3.61 -5.08 -19.65
CA THR A 127 -4.34 -6.02 -18.80
C THR A 127 -3.52 -6.33 -17.56
N PHE A 128 -4.18 -6.35 -16.40
CA PHE A 128 -3.51 -6.49 -15.10
C PHE A 128 -4.09 -7.65 -14.31
N SER A 129 -3.20 -8.38 -13.63
CA SER A 129 -3.55 -9.43 -12.69
C SER A 129 -4.03 -8.80 -11.36
N LYS A 130 -4.50 -9.64 -10.45
CA LYS A 130 -4.87 -9.17 -9.10
C LYS A 130 -3.71 -8.57 -8.32
N THR A 131 -2.48 -8.94 -8.66
CA THR A 131 -1.24 -8.45 -8.04
C THR A 131 -0.28 -8.09 -9.16
N GLU A 132 0.35 -6.92 -9.04
CA GLU A 132 1.31 -6.39 -10.02
C GLU A 132 2.54 -5.83 -9.30
N ASP A 133 3.63 -5.72 -10.05
CA ASP A 133 4.82 -5.01 -9.61
C ASP A 133 4.88 -3.67 -10.36
N VAL A 134 4.96 -2.56 -9.60
CA VAL A 134 5.15 -1.20 -10.12
C VAL A 134 6.56 -0.76 -9.81
N ASN A 135 7.31 -0.37 -10.84
CA ASN A 135 8.70 0.04 -10.69
C ASN A 135 8.83 1.55 -10.81
N GLN A 136 9.55 2.14 -9.87
CA GLN A 136 9.93 3.54 -9.83
C GLN A 136 11.42 3.68 -9.58
N ASN A 137 11.98 4.82 -9.95
CA ASN A 137 13.31 5.24 -9.58
C ASN A 137 13.21 6.48 -8.69
N LEU A 138 13.80 6.41 -7.50
CA LEU A 138 14.11 7.60 -6.72
C LEU A 138 15.46 8.13 -7.21
N ILE A 139 15.43 9.29 -7.84
CA ILE A 139 16.60 9.94 -8.43
C ILE A 139 17.06 11.04 -7.49
N THR A 140 18.33 11.00 -7.13
CA THR A 140 19.02 12.04 -6.36
C THR A 140 20.09 12.67 -7.24
N SER A 141 20.76 13.71 -6.77
CA SER A 141 21.88 14.34 -7.47
C SER A 141 23.04 13.37 -7.81
N ASN A 142 23.20 12.32 -7.02
CA ASN A 142 24.36 11.42 -7.12
C ASN A 142 24.03 9.96 -7.44
N ASN A 143 22.79 9.53 -7.18
CA ASN A 143 22.40 8.12 -7.26
C ASN A 143 20.98 7.95 -7.79
N ILE A 144 20.72 6.75 -8.32
CA ILE A 144 19.39 6.25 -8.65
C ILE A 144 19.10 5.05 -7.77
N TYR A 145 18.00 5.09 -7.03
CA TYR A 145 17.57 3.99 -6.17
C TYR A 145 16.30 3.37 -6.77
N PRO A 146 16.40 2.16 -7.34
CA PRO A 146 15.22 1.46 -7.86
C PRO A 146 14.30 1.06 -6.71
N ILE A 147 12.99 1.29 -6.91
CA ILE A 147 11.93 0.91 -5.99
C ILE A 147 10.95 0.03 -6.74
N THR A 148 10.64 -1.13 -6.20
CA THR A 148 9.57 -2.00 -6.68
C THR A 148 8.47 -2.08 -5.62
N TYR A 149 7.28 -1.61 -5.97
CA TYR A 149 6.08 -1.79 -5.17
C TYR A 149 5.34 -3.04 -5.64
N LYS A 150 5.19 -4.03 -4.77
CA LYS A 150 4.22 -5.08 -5.01
C LYS A 150 2.85 -4.57 -4.59
N VAL A 151 1.94 -4.47 -5.55
CA VAL A 151 0.61 -3.92 -5.32
C VAL A 151 -0.47 -4.96 -5.58
N ARG A 152 -1.61 -4.82 -4.91
CA ARG A 152 -2.77 -5.69 -5.07
C ARG A 152 -4.02 -4.85 -5.28
N ASN A 153 -4.81 -5.24 -6.29
CA ASN A 153 -6.13 -4.66 -6.50
C ASN A 153 -7.09 -5.11 -5.38
N ASP A 154 -7.77 -4.15 -4.75
CA ASP A 154 -8.72 -4.40 -3.65
C ASP A 154 -10.11 -4.90 -4.14
N GLY A 155 -10.38 -4.78 -5.44
CA GLY A 155 -11.67 -5.07 -6.07
C GLY A 155 -12.50 -3.83 -6.36
N GLU A 156 -12.09 -2.65 -5.88
CA GLU A 156 -12.74 -1.34 -6.06
C GLU A 156 -11.89 -0.40 -6.94
N ASN A 157 -11.03 -0.97 -7.78
CA ASN A 157 -10.08 -0.25 -8.64
C ASN A 157 -8.94 0.49 -7.92
N ASN A 158 -8.72 0.25 -6.62
CA ASN A 158 -7.55 0.75 -5.94
C ASN A 158 -6.43 -0.30 -5.93
N TRP A 159 -5.19 0.19 -6.00
CA TRP A 159 -4.00 -0.63 -5.92
C TRP A 159 -3.26 -0.38 -4.62
N LEU A 160 -3.39 -1.29 -3.67
CA LEU A 160 -2.79 -1.17 -2.35
C LEU A 160 -1.42 -1.84 -2.32
N ILE A 161 -0.44 -1.16 -1.76
CA ILE A 161 0.92 -1.68 -1.56
C ILE A 161 0.86 -2.80 -0.51
N ILE A 162 1.41 -3.95 -0.86
CA ILE A 162 1.53 -5.12 0.02
C ILE A 162 2.99 -5.51 0.32
N ASN A 163 3.94 -4.95 -0.42
CA ASN A 163 5.38 -5.04 -0.15
C ASN A 163 6.14 -3.96 -0.93
N ILE A 164 7.32 -3.59 -0.44
CA ILE A 164 8.23 -2.66 -1.10
C ILE A 164 9.63 -3.27 -1.10
N ILE A 165 10.33 -3.13 -2.23
CA ILE A 165 11.75 -3.45 -2.37
C ILE A 165 12.44 -2.15 -2.77
N VAL A 166 13.41 -1.70 -1.98
CA VAL A 166 14.19 -0.48 -2.25
C VAL A 166 15.64 -0.86 -2.44
N ASN A 167 16.21 -0.54 -3.58
CA ASN A 167 17.61 -0.85 -3.91
C ASN A 167 17.99 -2.32 -3.62
N GLY A 168 17.09 -3.26 -3.94
CA GLY A 168 17.26 -4.70 -3.69
C GLY A 168 16.91 -5.17 -2.28
N VAL A 169 16.71 -4.27 -1.31
CA VAL A 169 16.31 -4.61 0.06
C VAL A 169 14.80 -4.81 0.14
N ASN A 170 14.36 -6.01 0.49
CA ASN A 170 12.94 -6.35 0.64
C ASN A 170 12.45 -5.97 2.05
N LEU A 171 11.71 -4.85 2.17
CA LEU A 171 11.26 -4.32 3.46
C LEU A 171 10.33 -5.26 4.21
N GLY A 172 9.42 -5.94 3.50
CA GLY A 172 8.51 -6.88 4.15
C GLY A 172 9.28 -8.05 4.78
N LEU A 173 10.34 -8.54 4.13
CA LEU A 173 11.21 -9.58 4.68
C LEU A 173 12.04 -9.05 5.84
N THR A 174 12.61 -7.85 5.71
CA THR A 174 13.38 -7.20 6.79
C THR A 174 12.53 -7.05 8.05
N PHE A 175 11.35 -6.47 7.95
CA PHE A 175 10.45 -6.33 9.11
C PHE A 175 9.99 -7.67 9.68
N ARG A 176 9.78 -8.67 8.83
CA ARG A 176 9.48 -10.02 9.32
C ARG A 176 10.63 -10.61 10.13
N ASN A 177 11.87 -10.44 9.68
CA ASN A 177 13.04 -10.92 10.41
C ASN A 177 13.19 -10.17 11.75
N GLN A 178 12.92 -8.87 11.79
CA GLN A 178 12.89 -8.09 13.04
C GLN A 178 11.81 -8.62 14.01
N PHE A 179 10.61 -8.91 13.50
CA PHE A 179 9.55 -9.51 14.33
C PHE A 179 9.98 -10.85 14.92
N GLN A 180 10.61 -11.72 14.11
CA GLN A 180 11.14 -13.02 14.59
C GLN A 180 12.24 -12.84 15.64
N ALA A 181 13.13 -11.85 15.46
CA ALA A 181 14.17 -11.54 16.45
C ALA A 181 13.58 -11.08 17.78
N LEU A 182 12.59 -10.17 17.75
CA LEU A 182 11.87 -9.75 18.94
C LEU A 182 11.11 -10.91 19.61
N ALA A 183 10.52 -11.80 18.80
CA ALA A 183 9.83 -12.97 19.32
C ALA A 183 10.79 -13.90 20.10
N SER A 184 12.01 -14.10 19.60
CA SER A 184 13.04 -14.85 20.32
C SER A 184 13.50 -14.16 21.59
N GLN A 185 13.63 -12.84 21.58
CA GLN A 185 14.07 -12.03 22.75
C GLN A 185 13.04 -11.99 23.87
N HIS A 186 11.75 -12.02 23.52
CA HIS A 186 10.64 -11.87 24.48
C HIS A 186 9.88 -13.18 24.73
N ASN A 187 10.54 -14.35 24.56
CA ASN A 187 9.94 -15.65 24.82
C ASN A 187 8.58 -15.87 24.10
N GLU A 188 8.46 -15.34 22.88
CA GLU A 188 7.26 -15.39 22.06
C GLU A 188 6.01 -14.70 22.66
N ASN A 189 6.18 -13.85 23.70
CA ASN A 189 5.11 -13.07 24.28
C ASN A 189 4.69 -11.95 23.33
N LEU A 190 3.52 -12.09 22.72
CA LEU A 190 3.03 -11.16 21.68
C LEU A 190 2.83 -9.72 22.20
N ASP A 191 2.42 -9.53 23.45
CA ASP A 191 2.22 -8.19 24.00
C ASP A 191 3.56 -7.49 24.21
N GLU A 192 4.59 -8.21 24.64
CA GLU A 192 5.95 -7.69 24.75
C GLU A 192 6.56 -7.37 23.38
N ILE A 193 6.40 -8.27 22.39
CA ILE A 193 6.86 -8.06 21.01
C ILE A 193 6.23 -6.77 20.45
N ILE A 194 4.92 -6.61 20.62
CA ILE A 194 4.18 -5.45 20.09
C ILE A 194 4.61 -4.16 20.80
N SER A 195 4.85 -4.21 22.11
CA SER A 195 5.24 -3.03 22.89
C SER A 195 6.67 -2.54 22.58
N HIS A 196 7.57 -3.46 22.17
CA HIS A 196 8.96 -3.17 21.82
C HIS A 196 9.18 -2.96 20.32
N TRP A 197 8.13 -3.04 19.51
CA TRP A 197 8.26 -2.91 18.07
C TRP A 197 8.75 -1.52 17.65
N LYS A 198 9.77 -1.49 16.81
CA LYS A 198 10.23 -0.31 16.07
C LYS A 198 10.55 -0.74 14.63
N SER A 199 10.01 -0.04 13.65
CA SER A 199 10.31 -0.30 12.24
C SER A 199 11.67 0.31 11.90
N ASP A 200 12.70 -0.51 11.86
CA ASP A 200 14.07 -0.10 11.51
C ASP A 200 14.54 -0.96 10.33
N ALA A 201 14.74 -0.33 9.18
CA ALA A 201 15.35 -0.94 8.02
C ALA A 201 16.49 -0.04 7.58
N ASN A 202 17.72 -0.46 7.87
CA ASN A 202 18.91 0.19 7.35
C ASN A 202 19.06 -0.18 5.86
N PHE A 203 19.11 0.83 4.99
CA PHE A 203 19.31 0.71 3.55
C PHE A 203 20.75 0.99 3.16
#